data_f2594be1f7c2a43cde0ac7cf9dffefe2
#
_entry.id   f2594be1f7c2a43cde0ac7cf9dffefe2
#
_cell.length_a   1.000
_cell.length_b   1.000
_cell.length_c   1.000
_cell.angle_alpha   90.00
_cell.angle_beta   90.00
_cell.angle_gamma   90.00
#
_symmetry.space_group_name_H-M   'P 1'
#
loop_
_entity.id
_entity.type
_entity.pdbx_description
1 polymer ?
#
loop_
_entity_poly.entity_id
_entity_poly.type
_entity_poly.pdbx_seq_one_letter_code
_entity_poly.pdbx_strand_id
1 'polypeptide(L)'
;MFTNNGSTLQTDITTFGVNMKLAHLGRQALMGVMAVALVAGMSVKSFADEGLLNKVKERGTLLVGLEGTYPPFSFQGDDGKLTGFEVEFAQQLAKHLGVEASLKPTKWDGMLASLDSKRIDVVINQVTISDERKKKYDFSTPYTISGIQALVKKGNEGTIKTADDLKGKKVGVGLGTNYEEWLRQNVQGVDVRTYDDDPTKYQDLRVGRIDAILV
;
A
#
# COMPACT_ATOMS: atom_id res chain seq x y z
N MET A 1 17.58 28.46 -29.22
CA MET A 1 16.92 29.33 -30.20
C MET A 1 15.82 28.52 -30.88
N PHE A 2 14.60 28.55 -30.33
CA PHE A 2 13.34 28.36 -31.06
C PHE A 2 12.21 28.71 -30.09
N THR A 3 11.38 29.59 -30.62
CA THR A 3 10.39 30.36 -29.92
C THR A 3 9.07 29.64 -29.70
N ASN A 4 8.49 29.96 -28.60
CA ASN A 4 7.16 29.70 -28.10
C ASN A 4 6.07 30.31 -29.01
N ASN A 5 4.98 29.58 -29.28
CA ASN A 5 3.73 30.19 -29.74
C ASN A 5 2.55 29.55 -29.02
N GLY A 6 1.99 30.32 -28.12
CA GLY A 6 0.74 30.07 -27.46
C GLY A 6 -0.46 30.31 -28.37
N SER A 7 -1.49 29.54 -28.26
CA SER A 7 -2.84 29.87 -28.72
C SER A 7 -3.84 29.58 -27.61
N THR A 8 -4.35 30.68 -27.08
CA THR A 8 -5.47 30.75 -26.13
C THR A 8 -6.76 30.50 -26.91
N LEU A 9 -7.52 29.48 -26.54
CA LEU A 9 -8.90 29.31 -26.98
C LEU A 9 -9.83 29.86 -25.89
N GLN A 10 -10.45 30.97 -26.25
CA GLN A 10 -11.46 31.68 -25.49
C GLN A 10 -12.83 31.12 -25.90
N THR A 11 -13.53 30.52 -24.95
CA THR A 11 -14.89 30.01 -25.16
C THR A 11 -15.90 31.06 -24.72
N ASP A 12 -16.61 31.63 -25.70
CA ASP A 12 -17.71 32.56 -25.51
C ASP A 12 -18.92 31.83 -24.89
N ILE A 13 -19.39 32.35 -23.76
CA ILE A 13 -20.66 31.93 -23.14
C ILE A 13 -21.73 32.91 -23.63
N THR A 14 -22.61 32.43 -24.49
CA THR A 14 -23.77 33.18 -24.97
C THR A 14 -24.88 33.16 -23.91
N THR A 15 -25.19 34.35 -23.42
CA THR A 15 -26.29 34.59 -22.47
C THR A 15 -27.62 34.63 -23.23
N PHE A 16 -28.52 33.70 -22.94
CA PHE A 16 -29.91 33.76 -23.40
C PHE A 16 -30.72 34.66 -22.45
N GLY A 17 -31.07 35.85 -22.89
CA GLY A 17 -32.01 36.74 -22.22
C GLY A 17 -33.45 36.31 -22.47
N VAL A 18 -34.20 36.06 -21.41
CA VAL A 18 -35.67 35.91 -21.49
C VAL A 18 -36.31 37.18 -20.96
N ASN A 19 -36.90 37.95 -21.88
CA ASN A 19 -37.78 39.05 -21.57
C ASN A 19 -39.15 38.52 -21.10
N MET A 20 -39.53 38.87 -19.91
CA MET A 20 -40.94 38.73 -19.50
C MET A 20 -41.50 40.09 -19.13
N LYS A 21 -42.52 40.48 -19.90
CA LYS A 21 -43.31 41.70 -19.75
C LYS A 21 -44.13 41.69 -18.47
N LEU A 22 -44.09 42.82 -17.76
CA LEU A 22 -45.07 43.15 -16.71
C LEU A 22 -46.46 43.32 -17.32
N ALA A 23 -47.45 42.71 -16.68
CA ALA A 23 -48.84 43.13 -16.76
C ALA A 23 -49.45 43.18 -15.37
N HIS A 24 -50.17 44.24 -15.16
CA HIS A 24 -50.71 44.79 -13.93
C HIS A 24 -51.87 44.05 -13.28
N LEU A 25 -52.11 44.44 -12.04
CA LEU A 25 -53.34 44.58 -11.23
C LEU A 25 -53.84 43.40 -10.41
N GLY A 26 -54.01 43.73 -9.16
CA GLY A 26 -55.00 43.10 -8.32
C GLY A 26 -54.71 43.16 -6.82
N ARG A 27 -55.18 44.19 -6.23
CA ARG A 27 -55.33 44.53 -4.80
C ARG A 27 -56.13 43.43 -4.07
N GLN A 28 -55.69 42.94 -2.94
CA GLN A 28 -56.39 42.88 -1.63
C GLN A 28 -55.93 41.76 -0.72
N ALA A 29 -55.75 42.17 0.51
CA ALA A 29 -56.08 41.56 1.80
C ALA A 29 -55.06 40.60 2.43
N LEU A 30 -54.34 41.21 3.35
CA LEU A 30 -54.30 40.82 4.81
C LEU A 30 -54.76 39.41 5.15
N MET A 31 -53.84 38.56 5.54
CA MET A 31 -53.91 37.82 6.81
C MET A 31 -52.60 37.10 7.03
N GLY A 32 -52.02 37.36 8.19
CA GLY A 32 -50.77 36.76 8.61
C GLY A 32 -50.88 35.27 8.84
N VAL A 33 -49.89 34.57 8.35
CA VAL A 33 -49.52 33.30 8.90
C VAL A 33 -48.02 33.37 9.16
N MET A 34 -47.71 33.47 10.42
CA MET A 34 -46.36 33.38 10.98
C MET A 34 -45.91 31.92 10.80
N ALA A 35 -45.31 31.62 9.68
CA ALA A 35 -44.61 30.37 9.48
C ALA A 35 -43.28 30.47 10.23
N VAL A 36 -43.29 30.05 11.49
CA VAL A 36 -42.11 29.71 12.25
C VAL A 36 -41.41 28.57 11.50
N ALA A 37 -40.44 28.92 10.68
CA ALA A 37 -39.53 27.97 10.12
C ALA A 37 -38.70 27.38 11.28
N LEU A 38 -39.15 26.23 11.78
CA LEU A 38 -38.31 25.33 12.57
C LEU A 38 -37.19 24.90 11.66
N VAL A 39 -36.09 25.64 11.66
CA VAL A 39 -34.81 25.15 11.20
C VAL A 39 -34.43 24.12 12.24
N ALA A 40 -34.94 22.89 12.07
CA ALA A 40 -34.37 21.72 12.71
C ALA A 40 -32.87 21.73 12.34
N GLY A 41 -32.07 22.07 13.33
CA GLY A 41 -30.60 22.01 13.20
C GLY A 41 -30.20 20.59 12.84
N MET A 42 -30.20 20.27 11.57
CA MET A 42 -29.37 19.21 11.05
C MET A 42 -27.95 19.67 11.28
N SER A 43 -27.39 19.28 12.42
CA SER A 43 -25.95 19.26 12.62
C SER A 43 -25.40 18.45 11.46
N VAL A 44 -24.95 19.15 10.42
CA VAL A 44 -24.07 18.54 9.42
C VAL A 44 -22.86 18.14 10.24
N LYS A 45 -22.82 16.87 10.68
CA LYS A 45 -21.58 16.30 11.15
C LYS A 45 -20.61 16.54 10.01
N SER A 46 -19.72 17.51 10.22
CA SER A 46 -18.53 17.65 9.41
C SER A 46 -17.88 16.26 9.41
N PHE A 47 -17.91 15.58 8.29
CA PHE A 47 -17.08 14.41 8.08
C PHE A 47 -15.64 14.93 7.98
N ALA A 48 -15.10 15.44 9.09
CA ALA A 48 -13.68 15.42 9.29
C ALA A 48 -13.28 13.96 9.08
N ASP A 49 -12.35 13.69 8.21
CA ASP A 49 -11.87 12.35 7.91
C ASP A 49 -11.49 11.71 9.25
N GLU A 50 -12.42 10.88 9.76
CA GLU A 50 -12.19 10.15 11.02
C GLU A 50 -10.98 9.28 10.75
N GLY A 51 -9.85 9.63 11.35
CA GLY A 51 -8.57 8.99 11.07
C GLY A 51 -8.69 7.47 11.14
N LEU A 52 -7.87 6.76 10.40
CA LEU A 52 -7.89 5.30 10.30
C LEU A 52 -8.01 4.61 11.68
N LEU A 53 -7.33 5.15 12.70
CA LEU A 53 -7.34 4.60 14.06
C LEU A 53 -8.77 4.58 14.66
N ASN A 54 -9.58 5.61 14.44
CA ASN A 54 -10.95 5.64 14.93
C ASN A 54 -11.79 4.56 14.25
N LYS A 55 -11.67 4.41 12.93
CA LYS A 55 -12.35 3.35 12.17
C LYS A 55 -11.96 1.94 12.64
N VAL A 56 -10.69 1.73 12.95
CA VAL A 56 -10.17 0.46 13.50
C VAL A 56 -10.79 0.19 14.87
N LYS A 57 -10.85 1.20 15.76
CA LYS A 57 -11.42 1.08 17.10
C LYS A 57 -12.94 0.86 17.06
N GLU A 58 -13.66 1.56 16.23
CA GLU A 58 -15.10 1.38 16.04
C GLU A 58 -15.44 -0.02 15.50
N ARG A 59 -14.66 -0.51 14.56
CA ARG A 59 -14.79 -1.85 14.02
C ARG A 59 -14.37 -2.93 15.01
N GLY A 60 -13.53 -2.61 15.99
CA GLY A 60 -12.97 -3.55 16.96
C GLY A 60 -11.91 -4.48 16.38
N THR A 61 -11.39 -4.18 15.17
CA THR A 61 -10.50 -5.09 14.45
C THR A 61 -9.48 -4.31 13.63
N LEU A 62 -8.19 -4.70 13.73
CA LEU A 62 -7.09 -4.24 12.88
C LEU A 62 -6.87 -5.25 11.75
N LEU A 63 -7.04 -4.83 10.49
CA LEU A 63 -6.77 -5.65 9.31
C LEU A 63 -5.29 -5.55 8.95
N VAL A 64 -4.55 -6.67 9.12
CA VAL A 64 -3.10 -6.70 8.96
C VAL A 64 -2.72 -7.52 7.73
N GLY A 65 -2.05 -6.90 6.76
CA GLY A 65 -1.46 -7.58 5.61
C GLY A 65 -0.09 -8.16 5.96
N LEU A 66 0.11 -9.43 5.61
CA LEU A 66 1.37 -10.16 5.70
C LEU A 66 1.34 -11.34 4.69
N GLU A 67 2.51 -11.92 4.35
CA GLU A 67 2.52 -12.95 3.30
C GLU A 67 2.03 -14.31 3.75
N GLY A 68 2.44 -14.76 4.92
CA GLY A 68 2.13 -16.11 5.42
C GLY A 68 2.96 -17.23 4.76
N THR A 69 3.92 -16.90 3.93
CA THR A 69 4.86 -17.81 3.26
C THR A 69 6.32 -17.40 3.45
N TYR A 70 6.57 -16.56 4.46
CA TYR A 70 7.86 -15.90 4.72
C TYR A 70 8.41 -16.26 6.11
N PRO A 71 8.96 -17.48 6.31
CA PRO A 71 9.58 -17.86 7.58
C PRO A 71 10.91 -17.12 7.80
N PRO A 72 11.25 -16.77 9.05
CA PRO A 72 10.52 -17.02 10.30
C PRO A 72 9.53 -15.91 10.67
N PHE A 73 9.20 -15.00 9.75
CA PHE A 73 8.40 -13.80 10.04
C PHE A 73 6.90 -14.08 10.03
N SER A 74 6.37 -14.65 8.93
CA SER A 74 4.97 -15.07 8.84
C SER A 74 4.85 -16.31 7.96
N PHE A 75 4.40 -17.44 8.51
CA PHE A 75 4.33 -18.72 7.81
C PHE A 75 3.31 -19.66 8.44
N GLN A 76 2.99 -20.75 7.75
CA GLN A 76 2.14 -21.81 8.27
C GLN A 76 2.96 -22.71 9.19
N GLY A 77 2.54 -22.84 10.45
CA GLY A 77 3.10 -23.81 11.39
C GLY A 77 2.69 -25.26 11.08
N ASP A 78 3.23 -26.21 11.83
CA ASP A 78 2.92 -27.64 11.66
C ASP A 78 1.43 -27.95 11.93
N ASP A 79 0.77 -27.13 12.72
CA ASP A 79 -0.68 -27.20 13.01
C ASP A 79 -1.55 -26.53 11.93
N GLY A 80 -0.94 -26.04 10.86
CA GLY A 80 -1.61 -25.33 9.77
C GLY A 80 -2.05 -23.91 10.11
N LYS A 81 -1.72 -23.40 11.30
CA LYS A 81 -2.03 -22.01 11.67
C LYS A 81 -0.91 -21.08 11.28
N LEU A 82 -1.30 -19.86 10.98
CA LEU A 82 -0.35 -18.79 10.70
C LEU A 82 0.40 -18.42 11.99
N THR A 83 1.73 -18.40 11.92
CA THR A 83 2.65 -18.15 13.05
C THR A 83 3.87 -17.34 12.57
N GLY A 84 4.72 -16.95 13.50
CA GLY A 84 5.96 -16.25 13.27
C GLY A 84 6.00 -14.87 13.94
N PHE A 85 7.16 -14.25 13.89
CA PHE A 85 7.43 -12.98 14.55
C PHE A 85 6.39 -11.89 14.22
N GLU A 86 6.02 -11.71 12.97
CA GLU A 86 5.08 -10.68 12.54
C GLU A 86 3.64 -10.97 12.93
N VAL A 87 3.29 -12.25 13.03
CA VAL A 87 1.98 -12.67 13.53
C VAL A 87 1.82 -12.29 14.99
N GLU A 88 2.82 -12.59 15.82
CA GLU A 88 2.82 -12.22 17.23
C GLU A 88 2.88 -10.70 17.40
N PHE A 89 3.70 -10.00 16.61
CA PHE A 89 3.80 -8.56 16.62
C PHE A 89 2.45 -7.89 16.27
N ALA A 90 1.77 -8.38 15.23
CA ALA A 90 0.44 -7.89 14.84
C ALA A 90 -0.61 -8.08 15.94
N GLN A 91 -0.59 -9.24 16.61
CA GLN A 91 -1.49 -9.53 17.74
C GLN A 91 -1.22 -8.60 18.93
N GLN A 92 0.05 -8.37 19.27
CA GLN A 92 0.42 -7.46 20.36
C GLN A 92 0.07 -6.01 20.03
N LEU A 93 0.27 -5.57 18.79
CA LEU A 93 -0.12 -4.23 18.33
C LEU A 93 -1.63 -4.05 18.45
N ALA A 94 -2.43 -4.98 17.95
CA ALA A 94 -3.88 -4.91 18.04
C ALA A 94 -4.37 -4.89 19.49
N LYS A 95 -3.81 -5.74 20.34
CA LYS A 95 -4.08 -5.77 21.77
C LYS A 95 -3.77 -4.42 22.44
N HIS A 96 -2.64 -3.80 22.09
CA HIS A 96 -2.26 -2.47 22.61
C HIS A 96 -3.24 -1.38 22.15
N LEU A 97 -3.80 -1.49 20.95
CA LEU A 97 -4.83 -0.58 20.44
C LEU A 97 -6.22 -0.86 21.03
N GLY A 98 -6.40 -1.95 21.78
CA GLY A 98 -7.68 -2.37 22.36
C GLY A 98 -8.63 -3.02 21.34
N VAL A 99 -8.09 -3.67 20.30
CA VAL A 99 -8.84 -4.34 19.22
C VAL A 99 -8.28 -5.74 18.94
N GLU A 100 -8.97 -6.52 18.10
CA GLU A 100 -8.50 -7.82 17.61
C GLU A 100 -7.67 -7.69 16.34
N ALA A 101 -6.64 -8.54 16.16
CA ALA A 101 -5.90 -8.64 14.91
C ALA A 101 -6.62 -9.57 13.93
N SER A 102 -6.90 -9.08 12.73
CA SER A 102 -7.39 -9.90 11.61
C SER A 102 -6.30 -10.00 10.56
N LEU A 103 -5.58 -11.12 10.56
CA LEU A 103 -4.48 -11.37 9.64
C LEU A 103 -5.03 -11.67 8.24
N LYS A 104 -4.48 -11.02 7.23
CA LYS A 104 -4.88 -11.10 5.82
C LYS A 104 -3.69 -11.55 4.98
N PRO A 105 -3.46 -12.86 4.86
CA PRO A 105 -2.41 -13.37 3.99
C PRO A 105 -2.59 -12.83 2.57
N THR A 106 -1.55 -12.18 2.07
CA THR A 106 -1.58 -11.48 0.78
C THR A 106 -0.21 -11.62 0.14
N LYS A 107 -0.14 -12.02 -1.13
CA LYS A 107 1.13 -12.04 -1.87
C LYS A 107 1.76 -10.66 -1.88
N TRP A 108 3.10 -10.61 -1.85
CA TRP A 108 3.83 -9.35 -1.76
C TRP A 108 3.50 -8.38 -2.89
N ASP A 109 3.41 -8.83 -4.13
CA ASP A 109 3.10 -8.01 -5.30
C ASP A 109 1.73 -7.31 -5.23
N GLY A 110 0.78 -7.88 -4.48
CA GLY A 110 -0.55 -7.31 -4.20
C GLY A 110 -0.69 -6.57 -2.87
N MET A 111 0.35 -6.58 -2.01
CA MET A 111 0.27 -6.10 -0.63
C MET A 111 -0.02 -4.60 -0.53
N LEU A 112 0.77 -3.78 -1.21
CA LEU A 112 0.60 -2.32 -1.18
C LEU A 112 -0.69 -1.89 -1.89
N ALA A 113 -1.09 -2.58 -2.96
CA ALA A 113 -2.39 -2.33 -3.60
C ALA A 113 -3.57 -2.68 -2.68
N SER A 114 -3.41 -3.66 -1.79
CA SER A 114 -4.42 -3.99 -0.77
C SER A 114 -4.53 -2.90 0.31
N LEU A 115 -3.41 -2.26 0.67
CA LEU A 115 -3.39 -1.09 1.56
C LEU A 115 -4.07 0.11 0.89
N ASP A 116 -3.71 0.43 -0.35
CA ASP A 116 -4.29 1.53 -1.13
C ASP A 116 -5.81 1.40 -1.28
N SER A 117 -6.30 0.19 -1.51
CA SER A 117 -7.73 -0.10 -1.65
C SER A 117 -8.45 -0.30 -0.32
N LYS A 118 -7.77 -0.06 0.82
CA LYS A 118 -8.33 -0.19 2.18
C LYS A 118 -8.86 -1.59 2.52
N ARG A 119 -8.36 -2.62 1.83
CA ARG A 119 -8.63 -4.03 2.18
C ARG A 119 -7.87 -4.48 3.41
N ILE A 120 -6.77 -3.81 3.72
CA ILE A 120 -5.99 -3.90 4.95
C ILE A 120 -5.74 -2.50 5.48
N ASP A 121 -5.52 -2.38 6.78
CA ASP A 121 -5.25 -1.11 7.47
C ASP A 121 -3.76 -0.85 7.61
N VAL A 122 -2.97 -1.91 7.73
CA VAL A 122 -1.53 -1.85 7.95
C VAL A 122 -0.86 -3.05 7.31
N VAL A 123 0.38 -2.86 6.86
CA VAL A 123 1.25 -3.94 6.41
C VAL A 123 2.30 -4.20 7.49
N ILE A 124 2.40 -5.46 7.91
CA ILE A 124 3.45 -5.95 8.82
C ILE A 124 4.12 -7.11 8.08
N ASN A 125 5.16 -6.82 7.28
CA ASN A 125 5.79 -7.77 6.35
C ASN A 125 7.22 -7.35 5.96
N GLN A 126 8.04 -6.94 6.92
CA GLN A 126 9.44 -6.52 6.69
C GLN A 126 9.60 -5.46 5.58
N VAL A 127 8.61 -4.56 5.43
CA VAL A 127 8.61 -3.57 4.35
C VAL A 127 9.76 -2.60 4.52
N THR A 128 10.73 -2.64 3.62
CA THR A 128 11.86 -1.71 3.62
C THR A 128 11.38 -0.27 3.48
N ILE A 129 11.85 0.59 4.38
CA ILE A 129 11.62 2.02 4.33
C ILE A 129 12.54 2.60 3.25
N SER A 130 11.97 3.05 2.12
CA SER A 130 12.69 3.73 1.05
C SER A 130 12.11 5.12 0.79
N ASP A 131 12.91 6.00 0.20
CA ASP A 131 12.44 7.37 -0.11
C ASP A 131 11.32 7.35 -1.16
N GLU A 132 11.32 6.37 -2.06
CA GLU A 132 10.24 6.18 -3.02
C GLU A 132 8.92 5.83 -2.32
N ARG A 133 8.96 4.87 -1.40
CA ARG A 133 7.76 4.45 -0.64
C ARG A 133 7.27 5.53 0.31
N LYS A 134 8.16 6.31 0.93
CA LYS A 134 7.79 7.45 1.79
C LYS A 134 7.00 8.53 1.08
N LYS A 135 7.08 8.65 -0.23
CA LYS A 135 6.27 9.60 -1.01
C LYS A 135 4.78 9.27 -0.95
N LYS A 136 4.42 8.03 -0.61
CA LYS A 136 3.04 7.55 -0.68
C LYS A 136 2.54 6.92 0.61
N TYR A 137 3.43 6.39 1.45
CA TYR A 137 3.08 5.63 2.65
C TYR A 137 3.77 6.19 3.88
N ASP A 138 3.06 6.17 5.00
CA ASP A 138 3.61 6.43 6.32
C ASP A 138 4.24 5.15 6.90
N PHE A 139 5.33 5.32 7.62
CA PHE A 139 6.06 4.22 8.25
C PHE A 139 6.17 4.43 9.76
N SER A 140 6.16 3.33 10.49
CA SER A 140 6.58 3.34 11.90
C SER A 140 8.09 3.54 12.03
N THR A 141 8.58 3.67 13.25
CA THR A 141 10.00 3.41 13.53
C THR A 141 10.36 1.99 13.09
N PRO A 142 11.58 1.74 12.57
CA PRO A 142 12.01 0.41 12.19
C PRO A 142 11.94 -0.56 13.38
N TYR A 143 11.31 -1.71 13.20
CA TYR A 143 11.27 -2.80 14.20
C TYR A 143 12.26 -3.93 13.87
N THR A 144 12.84 -3.92 12.66
CA THR A 144 13.97 -4.75 12.24
C THR A 144 14.96 -3.93 11.45
N ILE A 145 16.22 -4.32 11.47
CA ILE A 145 17.30 -3.73 10.67
C ILE A 145 18.02 -4.88 9.98
N SER A 146 18.05 -4.86 8.67
CA SER A 146 18.77 -5.83 7.84
C SER A 146 19.34 -5.15 6.61
N GLY A 147 20.30 -5.82 5.95
CA GLY A 147 20.84 -5.41 4.67
C GLY A 147 20.52 -6.44 3.60
N ILE A 148 20.74 -6.08 2.33
CA ILE A 148 20.62 -7.03 1.21
C ILE A 148 21.71 -8.09 1.35
N GLN A 149 21.32 -9.36 1.32
CA GLN A 149 22.24 -10.48 1.39
C GLN A 149 22.02 -11.43 0.21
N ALA A 150 23.12 -12.04 -0.24
CA ALA A 150 23.06 -13.11 -1.23
C ALA A 150 23.13 -14.47 -0.53
N LEU A 151 22.11 -15.29 -0.73
CA LEU A 151 22.12 -16.69 -0.33
C LEU A 151 22.50 -17.56 -1.52
N VAL A 152 23.36 -18.54 -1.28
CA VAL A 152 23.83 -19.51 -2.26
C VAL A 152 23.61 -20.92 -1.74
N LYS A 153 23.68 -21.91 -2.62
CA LYS A 153 23.65 -23.31 -2.22
C LYS A 153 24.86 -23.62 -1.34
N LYS A 154 24.65 -24.45 -0.31
CA LYS A 154 25.73 -24.94 0.57
C LYS A 154 26.87 -25.51 -0.26
N GLY A 155 28.09 -25.08 0.05
CA GLY A 155 29.32 -25.40 -0.70
C GLY A 155 29.72 -24.35 -1.73
N ASN A 156 28.86 -23.35 -1.98
CA ASN A 156 29.11 -22.25 -2.90
C ASN A 156 29.34 -20.88 -2.20
N GLU A 157 29.58 -20.89 -0.89
CA GLU A 157 29.68 -19.68 -0.05
C GLU A 157 30.80 -18.71 -0.49
N GLY A 158 31.77 -19.21 -1.19
CA GLY A 158 32.88 -18.40 -1.72
C GLY A 158 32.66 -17.83 -3.12
N THR A 159 31.56 -18.15 -3.79
CA THR A 159 31.35 -17.82 -5.22
C THR A 159 30.79 -16.43 -5.44
N ILE A 160 30.16 -15.83 -4.45
CA ILE A 160 29.55 -14.50 -4.49
C ILE A 160 29.99 -13.75 -3.24
N LYS A 161 30.92 -12.81 -3.40
CA LYS A 161 31.45 -11.96 -2.33
C LYS A 161 31.13 -10.50 -2.55
N THR A 162 30.88 -10.10 -3.78
CA THR A 162 30.59 -8.74 -4.21
C THR A 162 29.41 -8.73 -5.18
N ALA A 163 28.84 -7.57 -5.42
CA ALA A 163 27.79 -7.39 -6.42
C ALA A 163 28.25 -7.78 -7.84
N ASP A 164 29.52 -7.57 -8.15
CA ASP A 164 30.09 -7.92 -9.47
C ASP A 164 30.12 -9.43 -9.73
N ASP A 165 30.20 -10.24 -8.69
CA ASP A 165 30.17 -11.71 -8.81
C ASP A 165 28.77 -12.24 -9.24
N LEU A 166 27.74 -11.39 -9.21
CA LEU A 166 26.41 -11.71 -9.70
C LEU A 166 26.27 -11.60 -11.23
N LYS A 167 27.23 -10.98 -11.92
CA LYS A 167 27.22 -10.88 -13.38
C LYS A 167 27.24 -12.27 -14.03
N GLY A 168 26.32 -12.46 -15.01
CA GLY A 168 26.17 -13.75 -15.69
C GLY A 168 25.50 -14.84 -14.85
N LYS A 169 25.11 -14.56 -13.59
CA LYS A 169 24.41 -15.50 -12.71
C LYS A 169 22.91 -15.37 -12.86
N LYS A 170 22.20 -16.47 -12.60
CA LYS A 170 20.75 -16.51 -12.44
C LYS A 170 20.43 -16.19 -10.98
N VAL A 171 19.86 -15.03 -10.72
CA VAL A 171 19.61 -14.55 -9.36
C VAL A 171 18.12 -14.42 -9.12
N GLY A 172 17.60 -15.16 -8.12
CA GLY A 172 16.22 -15.13 -7.69
C GLY A 172 15.93 -13.97 -6.75
N VAL A 173 14.81 -13.30 -6.98
CA VAL A 173 14.26 -12.22 -6.11
C VAL A 173 12.75 -12.32 -6.04
N GLY A 174 12.14 -11.81 -4.98
CA GLY A 174 10.70 -11.64 -4.95
C GLY A 174 10.25 -10.55 -5.93
N LEU A 175 9.18 -10.80 -6.66
CA LEU A 175 8.60 -9.86 -7.62
C LEU A 175 8.18 -8.55 -6.92
N GLY A 176 8.60 -7.39 -7.44
CA GLY A 176 8.27 -6.06 -6.90
C GLY A 176 8.97 -5.72 -5.59
N THR A 177 10.01 -6.46 -5.19
CA THR A 177 10.81 -6.14 -4.00
C THR A 177 11.88 -5.11 -4.29
N ASN A 178 12.37 -4.45 -3.24
CA ASN A 178 13.56 -3.59 -3.32
C ASN A 178 14.84 -4.38 -3.74
N TYR A 179 14.86 -5.69 -3.54
CA TYR A 179 15.94 -6.56 -3.98
C TYR A 179 15.96 -6.67 -5.51
N GLU A 180 14.80 -6.83 -6.14
CA GLU A 180 14.65 -6.83 -7.59
C GLU A 180 15.10 -5.48 -8.18
N GLU A 181 14.57 -4.39 -7.61
CA GLU A 181 14.89 -3.03 -8.05
C GLU A 181 16.39 -2.76 -7.96
N TRP A 182 16.99 -3.06 -6.79
CA TRP A 182 18.43 -2.87 -6.58
C TRP A 182 19.27 -3.68 -7.57
N LEU A 183 18.90 -4.96 -7.79
CA LEU A 183 19.64 -5.85 -8.68
C LEU A 183 19.62 -5.34 -10.11
N ARG A 184 18.47 -4.90 -10.61
CA ARG A 184 18.32 -4.36 -11.97
C ARG A 184 19.07 -3.03 -12.17
N GLN A 185 19.14 -2.22 -11.14
CA GLN A 185 19.82 -0.91 -11.20
C GLN A 185 21.33 -1.01 -11.06
N ASN A 186 21.83 -1.96 -10.27
CA ASN A 186 23.22 -1.97 -9.85
C ASN A 186 24.08 -3.10 -10.46
N VAL A 187 23.46 -4.14 -11.05
CA VAL A 187 24.21 -5.29 -11.59
C VAL A 187 23.84 -5.52 -13.05
N GLN A 188 24.73 -5.11 -13.95
CA GLN A 188 24.57 -5.36 -15.38
C GLN A 188 24.89 -6.82 -15.75
N GLY A 189 24.12 -7.38 -16.70
CA GLY A 189 24.38 -8.73 -17.20
C GLY A 189 23.97 -9.86 -16.26
N VAL A 190 23.20 -9.58 -15.19
CA VAL A 190 22.60 -10.58 -14.33
C VAL A 190 21.29 -11.10 -14.96
N ASP A 191 21.02 -12.41 -14.87
CA ASP A 191 19.75 -13.02 -15.25
C ASP A 191 18.81 -13.01 -14.04
N VAL A 192 17.95 -11.98 -13.95
CA VAL A 192 17.02 -11.79 -12.85
C VAL A 192 15.82 -12.72 -13.00
N ARG A 193 15.59 -13.57 -12.00
CA ARG A 193 14.45 -14.48 -11.90
C ARG A 193 13.52 -14.01 -10.79
N THR A 194 12.30 -13.63 -11.12
CA THR A 194 11.30 -13.14 -10.16
C THR A 194 10.39 -14.27 -9.71
N TYR A 195 10.00 -14.25 -8.45
CA TYR A 195 9.18 -15.25 -7.78
C TYR A 195 8.03 -14.58 -7.02
N ASP A 196 6.87 -15.23 -7.04
CA ASP A 196 5.68 -14.78 -6.31
C ASP A 196 5.71 -15.16 -4.82
N ASP A 197 6.54 -16.15 -4.47
CA ASP A 197 6.68 -16.64 -3.10
C ASP A 197 8.09 -17.17 -2.80
N ASP A 198 8.44 -17.15 -1.54
CA ASP A 198 9.74 -17.57 -1.04
C ASP A 198 9.98 -19.08 -1.14
N PRO A 199 9.03 -19.97 -0.82
CA PRO A 199 9.23 -21.41 -0.95
C PRO A 199 9.69 -21.86 -2.33
N THR A 200 9.07 -21.34 -3.39
CA THR A 200 9.44 -21.65 -4.79
C THR A 200 10.83 -21.15 -5.11
N LYS A 201 11.16 -19.92 -4.69
CA LYS A 201 12.49 -19.30 -4.86
C LYS A 201 13.59 -20.13 -4.19
N TYR A 202 13.38 -20.53 -2.93
CA TYR A 202 14.33 -21.37 -2.19
C TYR A 202 14.46 -22.77 -2.80
N GLN A 203 13.37 -23.34 -3.30
CA GLN A 203 13.42 -24.64 -3.97
C GLN A 203 14.27 -24.58 -5.24
N ASP A 204 14.12 -23.54 -6.06
CA ASP A 204 14.92 -23.39 -7.30
C ASP A 204 16.41 -23.19 -7.00
N LEU A 205 16.76 -22.47 -5.92
CA LEU A 205 18.14 -22.40 -5.46
C LEU A 205 18.66 -23.79 -5.03
N ARG A 206 17.85 -24.54 -4.26
CA ARG A 206 18.23 -25.87 -3.75
C ARG A 206 18.54 -26.86 -4.87
N VAL A 207 17.70 -26.86 -5.91
CA VAL A 207 17.89 -27.77 -7.06
C VAL A 207 18.84 -27.22 -8.13
N GLY A 208 19.39 -26.02 -7.96
CA GLY A 208 20.38 -25.41 -8.85
C GLY A 208 19.82 -24.82 -10.15
N ARG A 209 18.53 -24.48 -10.19
CA ARG A 209 17.94 -23.72 -11.32
C ARG A 209 18.35 -22.28 -11.34
N ILE A 210 18.68 -21.73 -10.17
CA ILE A 210 19.28 -20.40 -9.97
C ILE A 210 20.55 -20.54 -9.15
N ASP A 211 21.45 -19.58 -9.29
CA ASP A 211 22.79 -19.59 -8.68
C ASP A 211 22.79 -18.96 -7.29
N ALA A 212 21.93 -17.95 -7.09
CA ALA A 212 21.80 -17.20 -5.85
C ALA A 212 20.38 -16.64 -5.72
N ILE A 213 20.03 -16.22 -4.50
CA ILE A 213 18.88 -15.35 -4.25
C ILE A 213 19.33 -14.12 -3.46
N LEU A 214 18.64 -12.98 -3.65
CA LEU A 214 18.77 -11.84 -2.74
C LEU A 214 17.58 -11.80 -1.78
N VAL A 215 17.92 -11.53 -0.52
CA VAL A 215 16.99 -11.41 0.60
C VAL A 215 17.42 -10.27 1.50
#